data_905c46085ff90976324acc8178fa9d1d
#
_entry.id   905c46085ff90976324acc8178fa9d1d
#
_cell.length_a   1.000
_cell.length_b   1.000
_cell.length_c   1.000
_cell.angle_alpha   90.00
_cell.angle_beta   90.00
_cell.angle_gamma   90.00
#
_symmetry.space_group_name_H-M   'P 1'
#
loop_
_entity.id
_entity.type
_entity.pdbx_description
1 polymer ?
#
loop_
_entity_poly.entity_id
_entity_poly.type
_entity_poly.pdbx_seq_one_letter_code
_entity_poly.pdbx_strand_id
1 'polypeptide(L)'
;RHVVVNTINPEKPILANKKFRQALYYGVDRENLASLTKQDPAEYIVPTTHMMDLNKNITFRDTEEGKANRKENYGYDPEKAKQLFDEAMSEEGLDKLTLTMHYSDTELMAQMSEFLQQSWPKLFGADRFELKLQAMPANQLSQVKRGWQTNPASYELSWGGWVGNDLAPWNAFKYWTSFYSNKNEPFINEEFDKVFNAANFADDRFDEGV
;
A
#
# COMPACT_ATOMS: atom_id res chain seq x y z
N ARG A 1 7.82 -3.76 -3.03
CA ARG A 1 7.64 -2.55 -2.22
C ARG A 1 6.25 -1.98 -2.46
N HIS A 2 5.71 -1.25 -1.50
CA HIS A 2 4.44 -0.54 -1.60
C HIS A 2 4.49 0.78 -0.81
N VAL A 3 3.65 1.72 -1.19
CA VAL A 3 3.45 2.94 -0.41
C VAL A 3 2.52 2.61 0.74
N VAL A 4 2.95 2.90 1.95
CA VAL A 4 2.14 2.84 3.17
C VAL A 4 1.49 4.19 3.38
N VAL A 5 0.17 4.18 3.53
CA VAL A 5 -0.63 5.37 3.80
C VAL A 5 -1.13 5.28 5.24
N ASN A 6 -0.83 6.27 6.06
CA ASN A 6 -1.30 6.33 7.44
C ASN A 6 -2.76 6.80 7.49
N THR A 7 -3.69 5.86 7.36
CA THR A 7 -5.12 6.15 7.24
C THR A 7 -5.79 6.63 8.53
N ILE A 8 -5.10 6.60 9.64
CA ILE A 8 -5.63 7.04 10.95
C ILE A 8 -5.02 8.37 11.41
N ASN A 9 -4.25 9.04 10.55
CA ASN A 9 -3.65 10.34 10.88
C ASN A 9 -4.72 11.43 11.01
N PRO A 10 -4.95 11.98 12.20
CA PRO A 10 -6.01 12.97 12.43
C PRO A 10 -5.70 14.34 11.82
N GLU A 11 -4.43 14.64 11.53
CA GLU A 11 -4.00 15.89 10.90
C GLU A 11 -4.18 15.88 9.38
N LYS A 12 -4.39 14.70 8.80
CA LYS A 12 -4.55 14.47 7.37
C LYS A 12 -5.69 13.50 7.07
N PRO A 13 -6.96 13.88 7.34
CA PRO A 13 -8.12 13.00 7.16
C PRO A 13 -8.24 12.42 5.74
N ILE A 14 -7.80 13.15 4.72
CA ILE A 14 -7.81 12.69 3.33
C ILE A 14 -7.06 11.36 3.13
N LEU A 15 -6.09 11.01 3.98
CA LEU A 15 -5.40 9.72 3.92
C LEU A 15 -6.34 8.54 4.17
N ALA A 16 -7.44 8.76 4.90
CA ALA A 16 -8.51 7.77 5.09
C ALA A 16 -9.48 7.70 3.90
N ASN A 17 -9.49 8.69 3.01
CA ASN A 17 -10.36 8.71 1.85
C ASN A 17 -9.95 7.63 0.83
N LYS A 18 -10.87 6.73 0.50
CA LYS A 18 -10.60 5.61 -0.42
C LYS A 18 -10.23 6.07 -1.82
N LYS A 19 -10.91 7.11 -2.35
CA LYS A 19 -10.65 7.65 -3.68
C LYS A 19 -9.24 8.26 -3.75
N PHE A 20 -8.82 8.96 -2.70
CA PHE A 20 -7.47 9.49 -2.62
C PHE A 20 -6.41 8.37 -2.70
N ARG A 21 -6.56 7.30 -1.93
CA ARG A 21 -5.62 6.17 -1.99
C ARG A 21 -5.64 5.48 -3.35
N GLN A 22 -6.79 5.36 -3.98
CA GLN A 22 -6.90 4.84 -5.34
C GLN A 22 -6.25 5.78 -6.37
N ALA A 23 -6.36 7.11 -6.18
CA ALA A 23 -5.66 8.07 -7.02
C ALA A 23 -4.14 7.90 -6.95
N LEU A 24 -3.58 7.76 -5.75
CA LEU A 24 -2.15 7.45 -5.58
C LEU A 24 -1.78 6.12 -6.25
N TYR A 25 -2.63 5.10 -6.14
CA TYR A 25 -2.40 3.78 -6.73
C TYR A 25 -2.34 3.82 -8.26
N TYR A 26 -3.36 4.40 -8.92
CA TYR A 26 -3.42 4.52 -10.38
C TYR A 26 -2.45 5.58 -10.92
N GLY A 27 -1.98 6.51 -10.09
CA GLY A 27 -1.03 7.55 -10.45
C GLY A 27 0.45 7.13 -10.45
N VAL A 28 0.75 5.83 -10.25
CA VAL A 28 2.13 5.32 -10.29
C VAL A 28 2.41 4.61 -11.60
N ASP A 29 3.26 5.20 -12.43
CA ASP A 29 3.83 4.54 -13.60
C ASP A 29 4.88 3.51 -13.15
N ARG A 30 4.42 2.26 -12.99
CA ARG A 30 5.22 1.17 -12.43
C ARG A 30 6.31 0.71 -13.39
N GLU A 31 6.09 0.79 -14.68
CA GLU A 31 7.05 0.39 -15.70
C GLU A 31 8.24 1.35 -15.71
N ASN A 32 7.97 2.66 -15.74
CA ASN A 32 9.02 3.67 -15.68
C ASN A 32 9.77 3.64 -14.34
N LEU A 33 9.05 3.50 -13.23
CA LEU A 33 9.69 3.37 -11.90
C LEU A 33 10.57 2.12 -11.82
N ALA A 34 10.11 0.99 -12.32
CA ALA A 34 10.85 -0.27 -12.33
C ALA A 34 12.10 -0.17 -13.22
N SER A 35 11.97 0.42 -14.40
CA SER A 35 13.10 0.67 -15.30
C SER A 35 14.17 1.55 -14.65
N LEU A 36 13.77 2.65 -14.00
CA LEU A 36 14.67 3.57 -13.31
C LEU A 36 15.45 2.87 -12.18
N THR A 37 14.76 2.02 -11.43
CA THR A 37 15.30 1.36 -10.23
C THR A 37 15.89 -0.02 -10.52
N LYS A 38 15.88 -0.47 -11.77
CA LYS A 38 16.33 -1.82 -12.20
C LYS A 38 15.63 -2.94 -11.42
N GLN A 39 14.34 -2.77 -11.22
CA GLN A 39 13.44 -3.74 -10.58
C GLN A 39 12.41 -4.23 -11.58
N ASP A 40 11.70 -5.31 -11.25
CA ASP A 40 10.54 -5.73 -12.02
C ASP A 40 9.30 -4.93 -11.60
N PRO A 41 8.41 -4.56 -12.54
CA PRO A 41 7.17 -3.89 -12.22
C PRO A 41 6.26 -4.82 -11.40
N ALA A 42 5.58 -4.25 -10.39
CA ALA A 42 4.63 -5.00 -9.58
C ALA A 42 3.33 -5.21 -10.35
N GLU A 43 3.10 -6.41 -10.83
CA GLU A 43 1.89 -6.79 -11.58
C GLU A 43 0.72 -7.23 -10.71
N TYR A 44 0.98 -7.59 -9.47
CA TYR A 44 -0.03 -8.09 -8.53
C TYR A 44 0.08 -7.37 -7.19
N ILE A 45 -1.06 -7.22 -6.53
CA ILE A 45 -1.11 -6.73 -5.15
C ILE A 45 -0.58 -7.79 -4.20
N VAL A 46 -0.94 -9.07 -4.43
CA VAL A 46 -0.52 -10.19 -3.59
C VAL A 46 0.85 -10.71 -4.01
N PRO A 47 1.80 -10.94 -3.09
CA PRO A 47 3.13 -11.49 -3.39
C PRO A 47 3.08 -12.91 -3.98
N THR A 48 4.13 -13.29 -4.72
CA THR A 48 4.30 -14.65 -5.28
C THR A 48 4.43 -15.74 -4.23
N THR A 49 4.72 -15.37 -3.00
CA THR A 49 4.96 -16.30 -1.89
C THR A 49 3.70 -16.80 -1.19
N HIS A 50 2.51 -16.34 -1.61
CA HIS A 50 1.24 -16.84 -1.07
C HIS A 50 0.87 -18.14 -1.76
N MET A 51 1.28 -19.26 -1.13
CA MET A 51 1.03 -20.61 -1.61
C MET A 51 -0.39 -21.05 -1.25
N MET A 52 -1.15 -21.50 -2.25
CA MET A 52 -2.50 -22.07 -2.10
C MET A 52 -2.45 -23.61 -2.04
N ASP A 53 -1.55 -24.23 -2.79
CA ASP A 53 -1.33 -25.67 -2.77
C ASP A 53 0.18 -25.97 -2.86
N LEU A 54 0.76 -26.38 -1.74
CA LEU A 54 2.18 -26.71 -1.65
C LEU A 54 2.59 -27.92 -2.49
N ASN A 55 1.71 -28.92 -2.59
CA ASN A 55 2.03 -30.15 -3.31
C ASN A 55 2.06 -29.93 -4.84
N LYS A 56 1.24 -29.01 -5.32
CA LYS A 56 1.17 -28.65 -6.74
C LYS A 56 1.96 -27.40 -7.09
N ASN A 57 2.58 -26.74 -6.09
CA ASN A 57 3.29 -25.48 -6.26
C ASN A 57 2.40 -24.37 -6.88
N ILE A 58 1.13 -24.31 -6.44
CA ILE A 58 0.15 -23.31 -6.88
C ILE A 58 0.19 -22.13 -5.91
N THR A 59 0.40 -20.92 -6.44
CA THR A 59 0.29 -19.67 -5.69
C THR A 59 -1.08 -19.02 -5.89
N PHE A 60 -1.46 -18.04 -5.08
CA PHE A 60 -2.68 -17.25 -5.30
C PHE A 60 -2.72 -16.65 -6.72
N ARG A 61 -1.58 -16.23 -7.27
CA ARG A 61 -1.49 -15.65 -8.62
C ARG A 61 -1.85 -16.62 -9.74
N ASP A 62 -1.77 -17.93 -9.48
CA ASP A 62 -2.09 -18.98 -10.44
C ASP A 62 -3.58 -19.33 -10.45
N THR A 63 -4.33 -18.90 -9.42
CA THR A 63 -5.77 -19.09 -9.32
C THR A 63 -6.54 -18.19 -10.27
N GLU A 64 -7.79 -18.52 -10.56
CA GLU A 64 -8.67 -17.68 -11.40
C GLU A 64 -8.98 -16.35 -10.71
N GLU A 65 -9.12 -16.34 -9.37
CA GLU A 65 -9.32 -15.16 -8.53
C GLU A 65 -8.10 -14.24 -8.58
N GLY A 66 -6.90 -14.80 -8.49
CA GLY A 66 -5.65 -14.05 -8.61
C GLY A 66 -5.49 -13.39 -9.98
N LYS A 67 -5.82 -14.11 -11.05
CA LYS A 67 -5.81 -13.59 -12.42
C LYS A 67 -6.87 -12.51 -12.64
N ALA A 68 -8.09 -12.71 -12.10
CA ALA A 68 -9.16 -11.71 -12.16
C ALA A 68 -8.76 -10.43 -11.39
N ASN A 69 -8.22 -10.58 -10.19
CA ASN A 69 -7.72 -9.46 -9.38
C ASN A 69 -6.65 -8.64 -10.13
N ARG A 70 -5.70 -9.31 -10.79
CA ARG A 70 -4.71 -8.64 -11.64
C ARG A 70 -5.38 -7.83 -12.75
N LYS A 71 -6.30 -8.41 -13.48
CA LYS A 71 -6.99 -7.77 -14.60
C LYS A 71 -7.76 -6.51 -14.17
N GLU A 72 -8.40 -6.55 -13.02
CA GLU A 72 -9.23 -5.45 -12.51
C GLU A 72 -8.40 -4.32 -11.89
N ASN A 73 -7.30 -4.65 -11.23
CA ASN A 73 -6.59 -3.72 -10.36
C ASN A 73 -5.19 -3.33 -10.87
N TYR A 74 -4.69 -4.00 -11.93
CA TYR A 74 -3.37 -3.67 -12.47
C TYR A 74 -3.44 -2.50 -13.44
N GLY A 75 -2.48 -1.63 -13.33
CA GLY A 75 -2.15 -0.66 -14.36
C GLY A 75 -1.94 0.76 -13.84
N TYR A 76 -1.25 1.53 -14.68
CA TYR A 76 -1.13 2.97 -14.59
C TYR A 76 -2.27 3.59 -15.39
N ASP A 77 -3.10 4.38 -14.73
CA ASP A 77 -4.22 5.09 -15.33
C ASP A 77 -4.24 6.54 -14.83
N PRO A 78 -3.50 7.45 -15.50
CA PRO A 78 -3.35 8.82 -15.05
C PRO A 78 -4.66 9.62 -15.11
N GLU A 79 -5.56 9.31 -16.03
CA GLU A 79 -6.85 10.01 -16.14
C GLU A 79 -7.76 9.65 -14.98
N LYS A 80 -7.88 8.35 -14.68
CA LYS A 80 -8.61 7.85 -13.52
C LYS A 80 -8.00 8.34 -12.21
N ALA A 81 -6.67 8.34 -12.11
CA ALA A 81 -5.96 8.87 -10.95
C ALA A 81 -6.30 10.34 -10.70
N LYS A 82 -6.27 11.15 -11.74
CA LYS A 82 -6.60 12.58 -11.65
C LYS A 82 -8.06 12.79 -11.25
N GLN A 83 -8.99 12.08 -11.88
CA GLN A 83 -10.42 12.17 -11.52
C GLN A 83 -10.64 11.83 -10.04
N LEU A 84 -10.09 10.70 -9.58
CA LEU A 84 -10.24 10.26 -8.18
C LEU A 84 -9.59 11.24 -7.18
N PHE A 85 -8.48 11.86 -7.56
CA PHE A 85 -7.84 12.91 -6.77
C PHE A 85 -8.75 14.14 -6.66
N ASP A 86 -9.31 14.62 -7.77
CA ASP A 86 -10.20 15.78 -7.80
C ASP A 86 -11.47 15.54 -6.96
N GLU A 87 -12.05 14.34 -7.05
CA GLU A 87 -13.19 13.94 -6.23
C GLU A 87 -12.83 13.92 -4.74
N ALA A 88 -11.70 13.31 -4.36
CA ALA A 88 -11.27 13.22 -2.97
C ALA A 88 -10.97 14.61 -2.38
N MET A 89 -10.30 15.49 -3.11
CA MET A 89 -10.03 16.86 -2.69
C MET A 89 -11.32 17.64 -2.47
N SER A 90 -12.31 17.45 -3.34
CA SER A 90 -13.63 18.08 -3.23
C SER A 90 -14.40 17.55 -2.02
N GLU A 91 -14.39 16.23 -1.77
CA GLU A 91 -15.04 15.61 -0.60
C GLU A 91 -14.47 16.12 0.73
N GLU A 92 -13.15 16.34 0.77
CA GLU A 92 -12.45 16.84 1.96
C GLU A 92 -12.39 18.38 2.04
N GLY A 93 -12.94 19.09 1.04
CA GLY A 93 -12.94 20.56 1.00
C GLY A 93 -11.56 21.18 0.90
N LEU A 94 -10.63 20.53 0.19
CA LEU A 94 -9.24 20.96 0.10
C LEU A 94 -8.92 21.56 -1.28
N ASP A 95 -8.35 22.76 -1.30
CA ASP A 95 -7.80 23.38 -2.50
C ASP A 95 -6.37 22.94 -2.77
N LYS A 96 -5.59 22.72 -1.70
CA LYS A 96 -4.19 22.29 -1.76
C LYS A 96 -3.89 21.25 -0.69
N LEU A 97 -3.04 20.28 -1.06
CA LEU A 97 -2.56 19.22 -0.19
C LEU A 97 -1.03 19.14 -0.24
N THR A 98 -0.40 19.19 0.93
CA THR A 98 1.01 18.88 1.11
C THR A 98 1.12 17.64 1.98
N LEU A 99 1.86 16.62 1.49
CA LEU A 99 2.16 15.40 2.23
C LEU A 99 3.65 15.19 2.35
N THR A 100 4.06 14.44 3.38
CA THR A 100 5.44 14.04 3.62
C THR A 100 5.59 12.53 3.44
N MET A 101 6.55 12.13 2.59
CA MET A 101 6.99 10.75 2.42
C MET A 101 8.22 10.50 3.28
N HIS A 102 8.09 9.66 4.29
CA HIS A 102 9.21 9.20 5.10
C HIS A 102 9.82 7.94 4.48
N TYR A 103 11.14 7.91 4.30
CA TYR A 103 11.82 6.79 3.66
C TYR A 103 13.20 6.52 4.26
N SER A 104 13.71 5.29 4.12
CA SER A 104 15.06 4.97 4.53
C SER A 104 16.09 5.58 3.58
N ASP A 105 17.19 6.07 4.12
CA ASP A 105 18.30 6.78 3.44
C ASP A 105 19.15 5.87 2.54
N THR A 106 18.52 4.92 1.85
CA THR A 106 19.16 4.07 0.84
C THR A 106 18.93 4.63 -0.56
N GLU A 107 19.87 4.40 -1.45
CA GLU A 107 19.80 4.88 -2.84
C GLU A 107 18.49 4.47 -3.54
N LEU A 108 18.10 3.19 -3.41
CA LEU A 108 16.86 2.69 -4.01
C LEU A 108 15.62 3.43 -3.48
N MET A 109 15.53 3.64 -2.17
CA MET A 109 14.38 4.33 -1.58
C MET A 109 14.37 5.82 -1.93
N ALA A 110 15.52 6.45 -2.05
CA ALA A 110 15.65 7.82 -2.54
C ALA A 110 15.12 7.93 -3.98
N GLN A 111 15.62 7.10 -4.90
CA GLN A 111 15.18 7.09 -6.31
C GLN A 111 13.67 6.87 -6.44
N MET A 112 13.11 5.92 -5.70
CA MET A 112 11.66 5.65 -5.72
C MET A 112 10.85 6.84 -5.18
N SER A 113 11.32 7.48 -4.12
CA SER A 113 10.64 8.63 -3.49
C SER A 113 10.71 9.87 -4.37
N GLU A 114 11.85 10.16 -4.97
CA GLU A 114 12.06 11.25 -5.91
C GLU A 114 11.20 11.09 -7.17
N PHE A 115 11.06 9.85 -7.66
CA PHE A 115 10.15 9.57 -8.76
C PHE A 115 8.70 9.98 -8.43
N LEU A 116 8.20 9.61 -7.26
CA LEU A 116 6.86 10.01 -6.83
C LEU A 116 6.75 11.52 -6.58
N GLN A 117 7.78 12.15 -6.02
CA GLN A 117 7.82 13.59 -5.81
C GLN A 117 7.74 14.38 -7.12
N GLN A 118 8.26 13.86 -8.20
CA GLN A 118 8.21 14.49 -9.51
C GLN A 118 6.92 14.15 -10.26
N SER A 119 6.47 12.89 -10.21
CA SER A 119 5.35 12.41 -11.02
C SER A 119 4.00 12.81 -10.46
N TRP A 120 3.76 12.70 -9.17
CA TRP A 120 2.45 13.02 -8.58
C TRP A 120 2.07 14.50 -8.65
N PRO A 121 2.94 15.49 -8.33
CA PRO A 121 2.59 16.88 -8.54
C PRO A 121 2.34 17.22 -10.01
N LYS A 122 3.08 16.62 -10.92
CA LYS A 122 2.86 16.79 -12.37
C LYS A 122 1.49 16.23 -12.79
N LEU A 123 1.05 15.13 -12.20
CA LEU A 123 -0.24 14.50 -12.49
C LEU A 123 -1.42 15.24 -11.87
N PHE A 124 -1.32 15.58 -10.58
CA PHE A 124 -2.41 16.14 -9.80
C PHE A 124 -2.49 17.68 -9.82
N GLY A 125 -1.49 18.34 -10.38
CA GLY A 125 -1.32 19.79 -10.39
C GLY A 125 -0.32 20.26 -9.34
N ALA A 126 0.79 20.88 -9.78
CA ALA A 126 1.87 21.33 -8.89
C ALA A 126 1.46 22.48 -7.95
N ASP A 127 0.42 23.20 -8.28
CA ASP A 127 -0.23 24.22 -7.46
C ASP A 127 -1.16 23.62 -6.37
N ARG A 128 -1.65 22.39 -6.60
CA ARG A 128 -2.61 21.69 -5.75
C ARG A 128 -2.01 20.58 -4.89
N PHE A 129 -0.96 19.91 -5.36
CA PHE A 129 -0.34 18.79 -4.66
C PHE A 129 1.17 18.98 -4.54
N GLU A 130 1.69 18.80 -3.35
CA GLU A 130 3.12 18.81 -3.03
C GLU A 130 3.49 17.56 -2.24
N LEU A 131 4.55 16.86 -2.64
CA LEU A 131 5.14 15.78 -1.88
C LEU A 131 6.50 16.18 -1.34
N LYS A 132 6.62 16.32 -0.02
CA LYS A 132 7.89 16.52 0.68
C LYS A 132 8.55 15.18 0.97
N LEU A 133 9.86 15.15 0.91
CA LEU A 133 10.65 13.94 1.17
C LEU A 133 11.42 14.10 2.47
N GLN A 134 11.40 13.07 3.32
CA GLN A 134 12.14 13.01 4.56
C GLN A 134 12.90 11.69 4.65
N ALA A 135 14.19 11.74 4.37
CA ALA A 135 15.10 10.61 4.53
C ALA A 135 15.47 10.42 6.01
N MET A 136 15.62 9.18 6.43
CA MET A 136 16.11 8.83 7.76
C MET A 136 16.71 7.43 7.79
N PRO A 137 17.58 7.10 8.77
CA PRO A 137 18.07 5.74 8.96
C PRO A 137 16.95 4.72 9.12
N ALA A 138 17.11 3.51 8.59
CA ALA A 138 16.06 2.48 8.54
C ALA A 138 15.49 2.11 9.93
N ASN A 139 16.32 2.10 10.96
CA ASN A 139 15.89 1.86 12.33
C ASN A 139 14.99 2.99 12.87
N GLN A 140 15.33 4.24 12.58
CA GLN A 140 14.51 5.39 12.92
C GLN A 140 13.18 5.38 12.17
N LEU A 141 13.20 5.08 10.86
CA LEU A 141 11.98 4.93 10.07
C LEU A 141 11.04 3.88 10.66
N SER A 142 11.59 2.75 11.10
CA SER A 142 10.80 1.70 11.74
C SER A 142 10.12 2.19 13.03
N GLN A 143 10.83 2.99 13.83
CA GLN A 143 10.27 3.59 15.06
C GLN A 143 9.16 4.61 14.73
N VAL A 144 9.37 5.48 13.74
CA VAL A 144 8.38 6.46 13.28
C VAL A 144 7.12 5.74 12.79
N LYS A 145 7.28 4.69 11.97
CA LYS A 145 6.15 3.92 11.47
C LYS A 145 5.36 3.23 12.59
N ARG A 146 6.02 2.60 13.55
CA ARG A 146 5.36 1.99 14.73
C ARG A 146 4.77 3.02 15.67
N GLY A 147 5.23 4.23 15.62
CA GLY A 147 4.76 5.35 16.45
C GLY A 147 3.26 5.62 16.31
N TRP A 148 2.61 5.19 15.22
CA TRP A 148 1.17 5.38 15.03
C TRP A 148 0.31 4.82 16.17
N GLN A 149 0.80 3.82 16.90
CA GLN A 149 0.09 3.19 18.02
C GLN A 149 -0.06 4.12 19.23
N THR A 150 0.86 5.05 19.39
CA THR A 150 0.87 6.03 20.50
C THR A 150 0.68 7.47 20.01
N ASN A 151 1.07 7.76 18.78
CA ASN A 151 0.88 9.03 18.09
C ASN A 151 0.39 8.78 16.66
N PRO A 152 -0.93 8.81 16.42
CA PRO A 152 -1.49 8.58 15.08
C PRO A 152 -0.96 9.52 14.00
N ALA A 153 -0.43 10.70 14.35
CA ALA A 153 0.17 11.65 13.43
C ALA A 153 1.67 11.44 13.18
N SER A 154 2.26 10.31 13.63
CA SER A 154 3.72 10.07 13.56
C SER A 154 4.30 10.10 12.15
N TYR A 155 3.52 9.81 11.12
CA TYR A 155 3.88 9.95 9.72
C TYR A 155 2.62 10.08 8.84
N GLU A 156 2.80 10.45 7.58
CA GLU A 156 1.73 10.54 6.58
C GLU A 156 1.86 9.42 5.56
N LEU A 157 2.95 9.40 4.80
CA LEU A 157 3.29 8.36 3.84
C LEU A 157 4.64 7.73 4.17
N SER A 158 4.82 6.47 3.84
CA SER A 158 6.10 5.79 3.94
C SER A 158 6.21 4.63 2.96
N TRP A 159 7.41 4.05 2.85
CA TRP A 159 7.60 2.80 2.14
C TRP A 159 7.45 1.60 3.06
N GLY A 160 6.71 0.61 2.57
CA GLY A 160 6.62 -0.72 3.13
C GLY A 160 7.28 -1.76 2.23
N GLY A 161 7.59 -2.89 2.80
CA GLY A 161 8.04 -4.06 2.08
C GLY A 161 7.57 -5.31 2.79
N TRP A 162 7.03 -6.24 2.06
CA TRP A 162 6.68 -7.55 2.54
C TRP A 162 7.54 -8.58 1.81
N VAL A 163 8.19 -9.43 2.57
CA VAL A 163 8.85 -10.63 2.09
C VAL A 163 8.24 -11.77 2.88
N GLY A 164 7.08 -12.23 2.42
CA GLY A 164 6.42 -13.40 3.01
C GLY A 164 7.13 -14.65 2.52
N ASN A 165 7.76 -15.37 3.43
CA ASN A 165 8.25 -16.72 3.21
C ASN A 165 7.33 -17.76 3.85
N ASP A 166 6.11 -17.35 4.18
CA ASP A 166 5.17 -18.22 4.87
C ASP A 166 4.51 -19.17 3.88
N LEU A 167 4.86 -20.44 4.04
CA LEU A 167 4.17 -21.54 3.37
C LEU A 167 2.71 -21.70 3.86
N ALA A 168 2.33 -20.97 4.91
CA ALA A 168 0.99 -20.92 5.44
C ALA A 168 0.40 -19.51 5.16
N PRO A 169 -0.55 -19.37 4.23
CA PRO A 169 -1.13 -18.06 3.86
C PRO A 169 -1.76 -17.33 5.06
N TRP A 170 -2.27 -18.05 6.02
CA TRP A 170 -2.89 -17.52 7.24
C TRP A 170 -1.94 -16.66 8.09
N ASN A 171 -0.66 -17.00 8.14
CA ASN A 171 0.33 -16.19 8.84
C ASN A 171 0.55 -14.83 8.16
N ALA A 172 0.53 -14.82 6.83
CA ALA A 172 0.63 -13.58 6.07
C ALA A 172 -0.62 -12.71 6.24
N PHE A 173 -1.81 -13.30 6.17
CA PHE A 173 -3.07 -12.59 6.35
C PHE A 173 -3.27 -12.08 7.78
N LYS A 174 -2.84 -12.83 8.78
CA LYS A 174 -2.88 -12.42 10.20
C LYS A 174 -2.21 -11.06 10.43
N TYR A 175 -1.13 -10.76 9.71
CA TYR A 175 -0.46 -9.46 9.82
C TYR A 175 -1.39 -8.28 9.52
N TRP A 176 -2.39 -8.48 8.65
CA TRP A 176 -3.31 -7.43 8.23
C TRP A 176 -4.55 -7.31 9.12
N THR A 177 -4.74 -8.22 10.08
CA THR A 177 -5.86 -8.12 11.02
C THR A 177 -5.68 -6.95 11.98
N SER A 178 -6.78 -6.36 12.44
CA SER A 178 -6.75 -5.23 13.37
C SER A 178 -6.17 -5.62 14.74
N PHE A 179 -6.33 -6.88 15.14
CA PHE A 179 -5.85 -7.42 16.42
C PHE A 179 -4.37 -7.83 16.40
N TYR A 180 -3.67 -7.78 15.27
CA TYR A 180 -2.24 -8.04 15.25
C TYR A 180 -1.46 -6.81 15.72
N SER A 181 -0.89 -6.89 16.92
CA SER A 181 -0.28 -5.75 17.61
C SER A 181 1.09 -5.32 17.09
N ASN A 182 1.82 -6.21 16.39
CA ASN A 182 3.20 -5.94 15.97
C ASN A 182 3.34 -5.55 14.50
N LYS A 183 2.41 -4.74 13.99
CA LYS A 183 2.46 -4.24 12.61
C LYS A 183 2.96 -2.80 12.52
N ASN A 184 3.60 -2.50 11.41
CA ASN A 184 4.13 -1.16 11.13
C ASN A 184 3.10 -0.26 10.42
N GLU A 185 2.05 -0.84 9.86
CA GLU A 185 1.03 -0.14 9.09
C GLU A 185 -0.31 -0.10 9.85
N PRO A 186 -0.96 1.07 9.92
CA PRO A 186 -2.25 1.25 10.58
C PRO A 186 -3.40 0.75 9.68
N PHE A 187 -3.44 -0.55 9.41
CA PHE A 187 -4.55 -1.15 8.68
C PHE A 187 -5.60 -1.67 9.68
N ILE A 188 -6.81 -1.13 9.61
CA ILE A 188 -7.96 -1.53 10.43
C ILE A 188 -9.13 -1.75 9.49
N ASN A 189 -9.64 -2.98 9.42
CA ASN A 189 -10.79 -3.35 8.59
C ASN A 189 -11.56 -4.49 9.25
N GLU A 190 -12.73 -4.16 9.80
CA GLU A 190 -13.57 -5.13 10.51
C GLU A 190 -14.11 -6.25 9.61
N GLU A 191 -14.36 -5.96 8.35
CA GLU A 191 -14.83 -6.97 7.40
C GLU A 191 -13.72 -7.97 7.07
N PHE A 192 -12.49 -7.48 6.86
CA PHE A 192 -11.33 -8.34 6.71
C PHE A 192 -11.11 -9.22 7.95
N ASP A 193 -11.25 -8.66 9.15
CA ASP A 193 -11.11 -9.40 10.39
C ASP A 193 -12.16 -10.52 10.52
N LYS A 194 -13.40 -10.25 10.10
CA LYS A 194 -14.47 -11.26 10.10
C LYS A 194 -14.18 -12.39 9.12
N VAL A 195 -13.80 -12.06 7.89
CA VAL A 195 -13.43 -13.06 6.87
C VAL A 195 -12.24 -13.88 7.31
N PHE A 196 -11.18 -13.23 7.84
CA PHE A 196 -10.00 -13.92 8.36
C PHE A 196 -10.36 -14.90 9.48
N ASN A 197 -11.18 -14.47 10.45
CA ASN A 197 -11.57 -15.34 11.56
C ASN A 197 -12.43 -16.52 11.10
N ALA A 198 -13.41 -16.28 10.21
CA ALA A 198 -14.24 -17.34 9.64
C ALA A 198 -13.37 -18.37 8.91
N ALA A 199 -12.54 -17.93 7.99
CA ALA A 199 -11.68 -18.79 7.19
C ALA A 199 -10.61 -19.53 8.02
N ASN A 200 -10.02 -18.86 9.03
CA ASN A 200 -8.98 -19.46 9.86
C ASN A 200 -9.49 -20.59 10.77
N PHE A 201 -10.78 -20.58 11.10
CA PHE A 201 -11.42 -21.58 11.97
C PHE A 201 -12.37 -22.53 11.22
N ALA A 202 -12.56 -22.34 9.92
CA ALA A 202 -13.35 -23.25 9.10
C ALA A 202 -12.63 -24.60 8.90
N ASP A 203 -13.38 -25.67 8.77
CA ASP A 203 -12.84 -27.01 8.48
C ASP A 203 -12.21 -27.07 7.07
N ASP A 204 -12.78 -26.31 6.13
CA ASP A 204 -12.36 -26.14 4.74
C ASP A 204 -11.71 -24.77 4.46
N ARG A 205 -11.01 -24.26 5.45
CA ARG A 205 -10.43 -22.89 5.48
C ARG A 205 -9.61 -22.47 4.25
N PHE A 206 -9.14 -23.42 3.46
CA PHE A 206 -8.46 -23.10 2.20
C PHE A 206 -9.43 -22.63 1.13
N ASP A 207 -10.65 -23.12 1.12
CA ASP A 207 -11.68 -22.74 0.16
C ASP A 207 -12.33 -21.41 0.55
N GLU A 208 -12.54 -21.17 1.84
CA GLU A 208 -13.10 -19.92 2.36
C GLU A 208 -12.11 -18.77 2.47
N GLY A 209 -10.82 -19.06 2.49
CA GLY A 209 -9.75 -18.07 2.61
C GLY A 209 -9.31 -17.42 1.30
N VAL A 210 -9.81 -17.91 0.17
CA VAL A 210 -9.54 -17.42 -1.18
C VAL A 210 -10.60 -16.42 -1.57
#